data_1a4e87f66ccbbac3bad785584d0e83d4
#
_entry.id   1a4e87f66ccbbac3bad785584d0e83d4
#
_cell.length_a   1.000
_cell.length_b   1.000
_cell.length_c   1.000
_cell.angle_alpha   90.00
_cell.angle_beta   90.00
_cell.angle_gamma   90.00
#
_symmetry.space_group_name_H-M   'P 1'
#
loop_
_entity.id
_entity.type
_entity.pdbx_description
1 polymer ?
#
loop_
_entity_poly.entity_id
_entity_poly.type
_entity_poly.pdbx_seq_one_letter_code
_entity_poly.pdbx_strand_id
1 'polypeptide(L)'
;IPGLIEGAAEGAGLGIRFLKHLERCRVLLHLIDIEPIDGSDPVENARIIIGELEKYSEKLASKPRWLVFNKIDLMDKAEAEEKAKAIAQALGWEDKFYLISAASQQGVKDLCWDVMTFIIENPIVHAEEAKPAEKVEFMWDDYHRQQLEEAEVEDDEDWDDDWDEDDEEGVEFIYKR
;
A
#
# COMPACT_ATOMS: atom_id res chain seq x y z
N ILE A 1 -6.37 -2.97 -7.53
CA ILE A 1 -4.92 -2.84 -7.31
C ILE A 1 -4.22 -3.43 -8.51
N PRO A 2 -3.34 -2.69 -9.18
CA PRO A 2 -2.59 -3.22 -10.30
C PRO A 2 -1.73 -4.40 -9.84
N GLY A 3 -1.91 -5.58 -10.44
CA GLY A 3 -1.06 -6.74 -10.20
C GLY A 3 -1.63 -7.87 -9.36
N LEU A 4 -2.86 -7.76 -8.84
CA LEU A 4 -3.63 -8.91 -8.37
C LEU A 4 -4.47 -9.43 -9.54
N ILE A 5 -3.81 -10.17 -10.40
CA ILE A 5 -4.38 -10.88 -11.53
C ILE A 5 -4.17 -12.38 -11.30
N GLU A 6 -4.84 -13.19 -12.07
CA GLU A 6 -4.60 -14.64 -12.12
C GLU A 6 -3.11 -14.96 -12.27
N GLY A 7 -2.56 -15.82 -11.43
CA GLY A 7 -1.13 -16.13 -11.38
C GLY A 7 -0.28 -15.21 -10.48
N ALA A 8 -0.87 -14.28 -9.74
CA ALA A 8 -0.13 -13.38 -8.84
C ALA A 8 0.62 -14.14 -7.74
N ALA A 9 0.06 -15.23 -7.22
CA ALA A 9 0.68 -16.10 -6.23
C ALA A 9 1.85 -16.92 -6.80
N GLU A 10 1.84 -17.20 -8.09
CA GLU A 10 2.87 -17.98 -8.80
C GLU A 10 4.08 -17.16 -9.23
N GLY A 11 4.11 -15.88 -8.90
CA GLY A 11 5.27 -15.01 -9.15
C GLY A 11 5.17 -14.15 -10.40
N ALA A 12 4.01 -14.07 -11.04
CA ALA A 12 3.81 -13.16 -12.15
C ALA A 12 3.86 -11.71 -11.68
N GLY A 13 4.91 -11.00 -12.06
CA GLY A 13 5.06 -9.57 -11.85
C GLY A 13 5.17 -9.11 -10.40
N LEU A 14 4.43 -8.05 -10.04
CA LEU A 14 4.45 -7.42 -8.71
C LEU A 14 3.58 -8.17 -7.67
N GLY A 15 2.87 -9.25 -8.06
CA GLY A 15 1.88 -9.95 -7.25
C GLY A 15 2.42 -10.41 -5.90
N ILE A 16 3.53 -11.16 -5.88
CA ILE A 16 4.14 -11.68 -4.63
C ILE A 16 4.54 -10.56 -3.67
N ARG A 17 5.13 -9.47 -4.18
CA ARG A 17 5.51 -8.33 -3.33
C ARG A 17 4.29 -7.71 -2.68
N PHE A 18 3.22 -7.58 -3.43
CA PHE A 18 1.96 -7.04 -2.94
C PHE A 18 1.33 -7.97 -1.89
N LEU A 19 1.26 -9.27 -2.12
CA LEU A 19 0.73 -10.25 -1.18
C LEU A 19 1.47 -10.22 0.17
N LYS A 20 2.81 -10.03 0.15
CA LYS A 20 3.61 -9.81 1.37
C LYS A 20 3.19 -8.54 2.14
N HIS A 21 2.78 -7.48 1.46
CA HIS A 21 2.26 -6.29 2.14
C HIS A 21 0.90 -6.56 2.79
N LEU A 22 0.03 -7.35 2.16
CA LEU A 22 -1.26 -7.74 2.73
C LEU A 22 -1.11 -8.55 4.02
N GLU A 23 -0.06 -9.33 4.18
CA GLU A 23 0.20 -10.06 5.42
C GLU A 23 0.36 -9.15 6.65
N ARG A 24 0.75 -7.90 6.45
CA ARG A 24 0.90 -6.91 7.53
C ARG A 24 -0.39 -6.17 7.84
N CYS A 25 -1.39 -6.24 6.95
CA CYS A 25 -2.68 -5.60 7.16
C CYS A 25 -3.46 -6.32 8.27
N ARG A 26 -4.27 -5.57 9.00
CA ARG A 26 -5.12 -6.09 10.09
C ARG A 26 -6.48 -6.55 9.59
N VAL A 27 -6.98 -5.89 8.57
CA VAL A 27 -8.20 -6.20 7.85
C VAL A 27 -7.96 -6.00 6.36
N LEU A 28 -8.57 -6.80 5.53
CA LEU A 28 -8.54 -6.70 4.08
C LEU A 28 -9.87 -6.15 3.59
N LEU A 29 -9.84 -5.07 2.83
CA LEU A 29 -11.01 -4.56 2.13
C LEU A 29 -11.00 -5.11 0.70
N HIS A 30 -11.91 -6.04 0.42
CA HIS A 30 -12.08 -6.60 -0.91
C HIS A 30 -13.05 -5.72 -1.70
N LEU A 31 -12.49 -4.79 -2.50
CA LEU A 31 -13.27 -3.91 -3.34
C LEU A 31 -13.74 -4.66 -4.59
N ILE A 32 -15.05 -4.65 -4.80
CA ILE A 32 -15.72 -5.26 -5.95
C ILE A 32 -16.36 -4.14 -6.76
N ASP A 33 -16.02 -4.08 -8.05
CA ASP A 33 -16.77 -3.23 -9.00
C ASP A 33 -18.14 -3.85 -9.23
N ILE A 34 -19.20 -3.14 -8.82
CA ILE A 34 -20.57 -3.67 -8.92
C ILE A 34 -21.09 -3.67 -10.37
N GLU A 35 -20.50 -2.82 -11.22
CA GLU A 35 -20.87 -2.67 -12.64
C GLU A 35 -19.59 -2.51 -13.49
N PRO A 36 -18.85 -3.59 -13.76
CA PRO A 36 -17.62 -3.51 -14.57
C PRO A 36 -17.92 -3.03 -15.99
N ILE A 37 -17.18 -2.01 -16.45
CA ILE A 37 -17.35 -1.40 -17.78
C ILE A 37 -17.02 -2.39 -18.91
N ASP A 38 -16.14 -3.33 -18.66
CA ASP A 38 -15.71 -4.36 -19.61
C ASP A 38 -16.71 -5.54 -19.70
N GLY A 39 -17.80 -5.50 -18.93
CA GLY A 39 -18.83 -6.53 -18.90
C GLY A 39 -18.39 -7.83 -18.22
N SER A 40 -17.25 -7.84 -17.49
CA SER A 40 -16.82 -9.00 -16.71
C SER A 40 -17.77 -9.30 -15.55
N ASP A 41 -17.83 -10.58 -15.13
CA ASP A 41 -18.66 -10.99 -13.99
C ASP A 41 -17.99 -10.59 -12.65
N PRO A 42 -18.62 -9.73 -11.84
CA PRO A 42 -18.11 -9.36 -10.52
C PRO A 42 -17.87 -10.54 -9.59
N VAL A 43 -18.69 -11.59 -9.68
CA VAL A 43 -18.56 -12.81 -8.86
C VAL A 43 -17.31 -13.59 -9.25
N GLU A 44 -17.07 -13.75 -10.54
CA GLU A 44 -15.89 -14.45 -11.05
C GLU A 44 -14.62 -13.70 -10.72
N ASN A 45 -14.60 -12.39 -10.95
CA ASN A 45 -13.49 -11.52 -10.59
C ASN A 45 -13.15 -11.62 -9.10
N ALA A 46 -14.17 -11.61 -8.23
CA ALA A 46 -13.97 -11.74 -6.80
C ALA A 46 -13.42 -13.12 -6.42
N ARG A 47 -13.91 -14.20 -7.04
CA ARG A 47 -13.41 -15.57 -6.80
C ARG A 47 -11.95 -15.74 -7.20
N ILE A 48 -11.52 -15.16 -8.32
CA ILE A 48 -10.11 -15.18 -8.74
C ILE A 48 -9.23 -14.57 -7.66
N ILE A 49 -9.60 -13.39 -7.15
CA ILE A 49 -8.83 -12.70 -6.09
C ILE A 49 -8.79 -13.53 -4.80
N ILE A 50 -9.91 -14.13 -4.41
CA ILE A 50 -9.97 -15.00 -3.22
C ILE A 50 -9.04 -16.20 -3.40
N GLY A 51 -9.08 -16.84 -4.56
CA GLY A 51 -8.23 -17.99 -4.87
C GLY A 51 -6.74 -17.64 -4.86
N GLU A 52 -6.35 -16.44 -5.32
CA GLU A 52 -4.95 -15.99 -5.26
C GLU A 52 -4.46 -15.77 -3.81
N LEU A 53 -5.33 -15.28 -2.91
CA LEU A 53 -5.00 -15.15 -1.49
C LEU A 53 -4.79 -16.52 -0.85
N GLU A 54 -5.65 -17.48 -1.16
CA GLU A 54 -5.59 -18.87 -0.65
C GLU A 54 -4.35 -19.60 -1.15
N LYS A 55 -4.03 -19.49 -2.43
CA LYS A 55 -2.81 -20.07 -3.02
C LYS A 55 -1.53 -19.51 -2.39
N TYR A 56 -1.54 -18.23 -2.03
CA TYR A 56 -0.35 -17.57 -1.50
C TYR A 56 -0.02 -18.05 -0.08
N SER A 57 -0.96 -17.96 0.87
CA SER A 57 -0.78 -18.47 2.24
C SER A 57 -2.09 -18.61 3.00
N GLU A 58 -2.21 -19.68 3.78
CA GLU A 58 -3.34 -19.91 4.69
C GLU A 58 -3.50 -18.76 5.70
N LYS A 59 -2.38 -18.20 6.17
CA LYS A 59 -2.37 -17.03 7.06
C LYS A 59 -3.02 -15.80 6.42
N LEU A 60 -2.82 -15.58 5.13
CA LEU A 60 -3.42 -14.46 4.41
C LEU A 60 -4.89 -14.72 4.13
N ALA A 61 -5.25 -15.95 3.76
CA ALA A 61 -6.62 -16.37 3.50
C ALA A 61 -7.52 -16.26 4.74
N SER A 62 -6.96 -16.54 5.93
CA SER A 62 -7.69 -16.48 7.21
C SER A 62 -7.82 -15.08 7.82
N LYS A 63 -7.24 -14.03 7.19
CA LYS A 63 -7.37 -12.67 7.70
C LYS A 63 -8.81 -12.15 7.64
N PRO A 64 -9.21 -11.31 8.61
CA PRO A 64 -10.48 -10.58 8.52
C PRO A 64 -10.57 -9.87 7.18
N ARG A 65 -11.63 -10.16 6.43
CA ARG A 65 -11.88 -9.57 5.11
C ARG A 65 -13.29 -9.02 5.06
N TRP A 66 -13.47 -7.83 4.48
CA TRP A 66 -14.76 -7.19 4.31
C TRP A 66 -15.03 -6.97 2.83
N LEU A 67 -16.23 -7.31 2.38
CA LEU A 67 -16.66 -6.99 1.03
C LEU A 67 -17.09 -5.52 0.93
N VAL A 68 -16.61 -4.83 -0.09
CA VAL A 68 -16.90 -3.43 -0.35
C VAL A 68 -17.29 -3.29 -1.81
N PHE A 69 -18.57 -3.10 -2.08
CA PHE A 69 -19.09 -2.87 -3.44
C PHE A 69 -18.95 -1.39 -3.79
N ASN A 70 -18.15 -1.11 -4.82
CA ASN A 70 -17.86 0.24 -5.29
C ASN A 70 -18.64 0.56 -6.57
N LYS A 71 -18.77 1.86 -6.86
CA LYS A 71 -19.46 2.43 -8.02
C LYS A 71 -20.99 2.35 -7.93
N ILE A 72 -21.55 2.41 -6.72
CA ILE A 72 -23.02 2.44 -6.53
C ILE A 72 -23.69 3.70 -7.09
N ASP A 73 -22.91 4.71 -7.45
CA ASP A 73 -23.38 5.92 -8.13
C ASP A 73 -23.84 5.69 -9.57
N LEU A 74 -23.56 4.52 -10.15
CA LEU A 74 -23.97 4.16 -11.52
C LEU A 74 -25.40 3.63 -11.60
N MET A 75 -26.06 3.38 -10.47
CA MET A 75 -27.40 2.79 -10.39
C MET A 75 -28.20 3.34 -9.21
N ASP A 76 -29.50 3.02 -9.16
CA ASP A 76 -30.33 3.39 -8.02
C ASP A 76 -29.95 2.61 -6.77
N LYS A 77 -30.17 3.22 -5.59
CA LYS A 77 -29.81 2.62 -4.31
C LYS A 77 -30.42 1.22 -4.10
N ALA A 78 -31.69 1.05 -4.47
CA ALA A 78 -32.37 -0.24 -4.33
C ALA A 78 -31.77 -1.31 -5.24
N GLU A 79 -31.42 -0.95 -6.47
CA GLU A 79 -30.75 -1.82 -7.43
C GLU A 79 -29.35 -2.19 -6.95
N ALA A 80 -28.57 -1.24 -6.44
CA ALA A 80 -27.26 -1.49 -5.87
C ALA A 80 -27.29 -2.46 -4.68
N GLU A 81 -28.27 -2.30 -3.79
CA GLU A 81 -28.46 -3.20 -2.65
C GLU A 81 -28.86 -4.62 -3.10
N GLU A 82 -29.76 -4.76 -4.06
CA GLU A 82 -30.19 -6.05 -4.58
C GLU A 82 -29.05 -6.78 -5.28
N LYS A 83 -28.31 -6.07 -6.14
CA LYS A 83 -27.18 -6.62 -6.89
C LYS A 83 -26.04 -7.03 -5.94
N ALA A 84 -25.70 -6.19 -4.96
CA ALA A 84 -24.69 -6.51 -3.97
C ALA A 84 -25.07 -7.75 -3.14
N LYS A 85 -26.32 -7.88 -2.72
CA LYS A 85 -26.83 -9.08 -2.03
C LYS A 85 -26.71 -10.33 -2.89
N ALA A 86 -27.06 -10.25 -4.17
CA ALA A 86 -26.94 -11.36 -5.10
C ALA A 86 -25.47 -11.80 -5.26
N ILE A 87 -24.53 -10.85 -5.41
CA ILE A 87 -23.11 -11.14 -5.52
C ILE A 87 -22.57 -11.74 -4.21
N ALA A 88 -22.91 -11.15 -3.05
CA ALA A 88 -22.50 -11.67 -1.75
C ALA A 88 -23.01 -13.11 -1.55
N GLN A 89 -24.25 -13.38 -1.87
CA GLN A 89 -24.82 -14.73 -1.80
C GLN A 89 -24.13 -15.73 -2.74
N ALA A 90 -23.81 -15.30 -3.97
CA ALA A 90 -23.08 -16.14 -4.93
C ALA A 90 -21.64 -16.44 -4.47
N LEU A 91 -21.04 -15.56 -3.67
CA LEU A 91 -19.73 -15.77 -3.04
C LEU A 91 -19.80 -16.59 -1.74
N GLY A 92 -21.00 -16.93 -1.25
CA GLY A 92 -21.20 -17.57 0.05
C GLY A 92 -20.85 -16.65 1.22
N TRP A 93 -21.00 -15.34 1.05
CA TRP A 93 -20.67 -14.34 2.06
C TRP A 93 -21.86 -14.11 3.00
N GLU A 94 -21.68 -14.38 4.28
CA GLU A 94 -22.72 -14.24 5.30
C GLU A 94 -22.52 -12.99 6.19
N ASP A 95 -21.33 -12.41 6.16
CA ASP A 95 -20.99 -11.24 6.96
C ASP A 95 -21.49 -9.92 6.34
N LYS A 96 -21.37 -8.84 7.12
CA LYS A 96 -21.67 -7.48 6.67
C LYS A 96 -20.83 -7.12 5.43
N PHE A 97 -21.42 -6.42 4.50
CA PHE A 97 -20.74 -5.80 3.35
C PHE A 97 -21.07 -4.30 3.30
N TYR A 98 -20.28 -3.57 2.53
CA TYR A 98 -20.39 -2.12 2.39
C TYR A 98 -20.72 -1.75 0.96
N LEU A 99 -21.55 -0.71 0.82
CA LEU A 99 -21.90 -0.08 -0.45
C LEU A 99 -21.29 1.31 -0.50
N ILE A 100 -20.38 1.55 -1.44
CA ILE A 100 -19.70 2.83 -1.56
C ILE A 100 -19.68 3.33 -3.01
N SER A 101 -19.52 4.63 -3.14
CA SER A 101 -18.97 5.25 -4.33
C SER A 101 -17.72 6.04 -3.95
N ALA A 102 -16.58 5.58 -4.40
CA ALA A 102 -15.34 6.30 -4.19
C ALA A 102 -15.33 7.65 -4.94
N ALA A 103 -16.03 7.74 -6.07
CA ALA A 103 -16.13 8.96 -6.87
C ALA A 103 -16.96 10.04 -6.18
N SER A 104 -18.16 9.68 -5.66
CA SER A 104 -19.06 10.61 -4.98
C SER A 104 -18.85 10.68 -3.47
N GLN A 105 -17.95 9.87 -2.91
CA GLN A 105 -17.67 9.72 -1.47
C GLN A 105 -18.85 9.14 -0.64
N GLN A 106 -19.90 8.63 -1.30
CA GLN A 106 -21.03 8.01 -0.63
C GLN A 106 -20.61 6.73 0.07
N GLY A 107 -21.01 6.53 1.34
CA GLY A 107 -20.70 5.36 2.16
C GLY A 107 -19.24 5.23 2.62
N VAL A 108 -18.32 6.01 2.06
CA VAL A 108 -16.87 5.92 2.37
C VAL A 108 -16.60 6.29 3.82
N LYS A 109 -17.27 7.31 4.35
CA LYS A 109 -17.08 7.76 5.74
C LYS A 109 -17.47 6.68 6.75
N ASP A 110 -18.56 5.98 6.51
CA ASP A 110 -19.05 4.91 7.40
C ASP A 110 -18.10 3.70 7.35
N LEU A 111 -17.64 3.32 6.15
CA LEU A 111 -16.62 2.30 6.00
C LEU A 111 -15.33 2.64 6.77
N CYS A 112 -14.83 3.87 6.62
CA CYS A 112 -13.62 4.32 7.32
C CYS A 112 -13.81 4.30 8.85
N TRP A 113 -14.98 4.71 9.32
CA TRP A 113 -15.30 4.67 10.75
C TRP A 113 -15.29 3.24 11.29
N ASP A 114 -15.93 2.31 10.61
CA ASP A 114 -15.98 0.90 11.02
C ASP A 114 -14.58 0.26 10.98
N VAL A 115 -13.76 0.59 9.97
CA VAL A 115 -12.36 0.13 9.90
C VAL A 115 -11.55 0.65 11.09
N MET A 116 -11.68 1.92 11.44
CA MET A 116 -10.99 2.50 12.59
C MET A 116 -11.44 1.88 13.89
N THR A 117 -12.74 1.65 14.06
CA THR A 117 -13.31 0.98 15.23
C THR A 117 -12.75 -0.44 15.35
N PHE A 118 -12.75 -1.21 14.26
CA PHE A 118 -12.18 -2.56 14.22
C PHE A 118 -10.69 -2.56 14.61
N ILE A 119 -9.92 -1.58 14.12
CA ILE A 119 -8.51 -1.45 14.46
C ILE A 119 -8.30 -1.15 15.96
N ILE A 120 -9.12 -0.32 16.55
CA ILE A 120 -9.04 0.03 17.97
C ILE A 120 -9.43 -1.16 18.87
N GLU A 121 -10.51 -1.85 18.51
CA GLU A 121 -11.03 -3.00 19.28
C GLU A 121 -10.15 -4.25 19.20
N ASN A 122 -9.36 -4.38 18.11
CA ASN A 122 -8.45 -5.49 17.89
C ASN A 122 -6.98 -5.02 17.88
N PRO A 123 -6.41 -4.55 18.99
CA PRO A 123 -5.02 -4.13 19.04
C PRO A 123 -4.09 -5.30 18.69
N ILE A 124 -3.03 -5.02 17.92
CA ILE A 124 -1.96 -6.01 17.75
C ILE A 124 -1.29 -6.15 19.10
N VAL A 125 -1.56 -7.27 19.78
CA VAL A 125 -0.73 -7.66 20.92
C VAL A 125 0.61 -8.09 20.28
N HIS A 126 1.55 -7.17 20.21
CA HIS A 126 2.92 -7.55 20.00
C HIS A 126 3.29 -8.39 21.22
N ALA A 127 3.34 -9.69 21.05
CA ALA A 127 4.17 -10.52 21.91
C ALA A 127 5.63 -10.12 21.54
N GLU A 128 6.01 -8.91 21.90
CA GLU A 128 7.39 -8.53 22.01
C GLU A 128 7.92 -9.29 23.26
N GLU A 129 8.48 -10.45 23.01
CA GLU A 129 9.80 -10.64 23.61
C GLU A 129 10.62 -9.45 23.09
N ALA A 130 10.70 -8.42 23.91
CA ALA A 130 11.66 -7.36 23.77
C ALA A 130 13.04 -8.02 23.82
N LYS A 131 13.51 -8.44 22.65
CA LYS A 131 14.95 -8.59 22.48
C LYS A 131 15.48 -7.18 22.80
N PRO A 132 16.36 -7.06 23.81
CA PRO A 132 16.97 -5.78 24.09
C PRO A 132 17.49 -5.27 22.75
N ALA A 133 17.13 -4.04 22.41
CA ALA A 133 17.58 -3.44 21.19
C ALA A 133 19.10 -3.61 21.17
N GLU A 134 19.60 -4.53 20.35
CA GLU A 134 21.01 -4.56 20.01
C GLU A 134 21.29 -3.13 19.57
N LYS A 135 22.18 -2.45 20.31
CA LYS A 135 22.67 -1.15 19.87
C LYS A 135 23.22 -1.39 18.48
N VAL A 136 22.43 -1.03 17.48
CA VAL A 136 22.93 -0.90 16.12
C VAL A 136 23.91 0.26 16.22
N GLU A 137 25.19 -0.05 16.43
CA GLU A 137 26.26 0.91 16.19
C GLU A 137 26.12 1.28 14.71
N PHE A 138 25.71 2.49 14.49
CA PHE A 138 25.46 2.99 13.14
C PHE A 138 26.84 3.07 12.47
N MET A 139 27.12 2.17 11.55
CA MET A 139 28.37 2.12 10.75
C MET A 139 28.65 3.43 9.97
N TRP A 140 27.76 4.40 10.03
CA TRP A 140 27.94 5.73 9.45
C TRP A 140 28.96 6.58 10.18
N ASP A 141 29.11 6.41 11.49
CA ASP A 141 30.10 7.18 12.27
C ASP A 141 31.52 6.72 11.97
N ASP A 142 31.72 5.43 11.70
CA ASP A 142 33.03 4.90 11.32
C ASP A 142 33.36 5.24 9.86
N TYR A 143 32.38 5.23 8.96
CA TYR A 143 32.58 5.61 7.58
C TYR A 143 32.91 7.10 7.43
N HIS A 144 32.20 7.98 8.16
CA HIS A 144 32.52 9.41 8.18
C HIS A 144 33.85 9.72 8.82
N ARG A 145 34.23 8.97 9.84
CA ARG A 145 35.54 9.15 10.48
C ARG A 145 36.68 8.75 9.55
N GLN A 146 36.55 7.64 8.83
CA GLN A 146 37.51 7.22 7.82
C GLN A 146 37.64 8.23 6.67
N GLN A 147 36.52 8.79 6.17
CA GLN A 147 36.57 9.81 5.13
C GLN A 147 37.22 11.11 5.60
N LEU A 148 37.01 11.50 6.86
CA LEU A 148 37.68 12.69 7.41
C LEU A 148 39.20 12.45 7.64
N GLU A 149 39.57 11.26 8.07
CA GLU A 149 41.02 10.88 8.21
C GLU A 149 41.69 10.78 6.84
N GLU A 150 41.03 10.30 5.80
CA GLU A 150 41.55 10.25 4.43
C GLU A 150 41.63 11.65 3.79
N ALA A 151 40.68 12.56 4.09
CA ALA A 151 40.71 13.95 3.59
C ALA A 151 41.78 14.81 4.27
N GLU A 152 42.15 14.57 5.55
CA GLU A 152 43.20 15.27 6.23
C GLU A 152 44.63 14.88 5.73
N VAL A 153 44.75 13.73 5.05
CA VAL A 153 46.05 13.26 4.49
C VAL A 153 46.31 13.79 3.08
N GLU A 154 45.25 14.22 2.35
CA GLU A 154 45.41 14.78 1.00
C GLU A 154 45.66 16.30 0.95
N ASP A 155 45.55 17.03 2.08
CA ASP A 155 45.68 18.49 2.13
C ASP A 155 47.15 18.99 2.31
N ASP A 156 48.15 18.10 2.30
CA ASP A 156 49.58 18.44 2.45
C ASP A 156 50.38 18.43 1.13
N GLU A 157 49.72 18.28 -0.05
CA GLU A 157 50.42 18.38 -1.33
C GLU A 157 49.89 19.53 -2.18
N ASP A 158 50.65 20.63 -2.19
CA ASP A 158 50.77 21.66 -3.24
C ASP A 158 49.49 22.29 -3.82
N TRP A 159 49.06 23.41 -3.24
CA TRP A 159 48.30 24.44 -3.93
C TRP A 159 49.27 25.51 -4.48
N ASP A 160 49.72 25.32 -5.73
CA ASP A 160 50.31 26.44 -6.50
C ASP A 160 49.20 27.42 -6.89
N ASP A 161 49.35 28.64 -6.43
CA ASP A 161 48.60 29.84 -6.79
C ASP A 161 48.70 30.12 -8.30
N ASP A 162 47.62 29.87 -9.05
CA ASP A 162 47.39 30.52 -10.34
C ASP A 162 45.89 30.81 -10.44
N TRP A 163 45.44 31.91 -9.83
CA TRP A 163 44.15 32.52 -10.10
C TRP A 163 44.38 33.67 -11.10
N ASP A 164 44.07 33.38 -12.38
CA ASP A 164 43.86 34.44 -13.36
C ASP A 164 42.49 35.12 -13.06
N GLU A 165 42.59 36.39 -12.65
CA GLU A 165 41.50 37.37 -12.67
C GLU A 165 41.08 37.59 -14.11
N ASP A 166 39.92 37.04 -14.53
CA ASP A 166 39.05 37.62 -15.57
C ASP A 166 37.87 36.68 -15.78
N ASP A 167 36.70 37.03 -15.20
CA ASP A 167 35.37 36.94 -15.84
C ASP A 167 34.26 37.23 -14.83
N GLU A 168 33.99 38.54 -14.68
CA GLU A 168 32.73 39.02 -14.10
C GLU A 168 31.61 38.88 -15.16
N GLU A 169 30.80 37.79 -15.06
CA GLU A 169 29.43 37.83 -15.60
C GLU A 169 28.45 37.27 -14.56
N GLY A 170 27.74 38.23 -13.94
CA GLY A 170 26.75 37.96 -12.91
C GLY A 170 25.53 37.23 -13.46
N VAL A 171 25.15 36.15 -12.79
CA VAL A 171 23.90 35.41 -13.00
C VAL A 171 22.81 36.00 -12.09
N GLU A 172 21.81 36.65 -12.70
CA GLU A 172 20.66 37.28 -12.05
C GLU A 172 19.55 36.22 -11.84
N PHE A 173 19.22 35.87 -10.57
CA PHE A 173 18.13 34.98 -10.25
C PHE A 173 16.81 35.77 -10.18
N ILE A 174 15.87 35.53 -11.08
CA ILE A 174 14.53 36.10 -11.07
C ILE A 174 13.57 35.12 -10.36
N TYR A 175 13.13 35.46 -9.14
CA TYR A 175 12.01 34.79 -8.47
C TYR A 175 10.68 35.39 -8.93
N LYS A 176 9.83 34.64 -9.62
CA LYS A 176 8.42 34.99 -9.84
C LYS A 176 7.58 34.56 -8.63
N ARG A 177 6.85 35.51 -8.05
CA ARG A 177 5.79 35.31 -7.05
C ARG A 177 4.54 34.68 -7.67
#